data_f1fc1a1c70692bee3fbae7e4eb682c1b
#
_entry.id   f1fc1a1c70692bee3fbae7e4eb682c1b
#
_cell.length_a   1.000
_cell.length_b   1.000
_cell.length_c   1.000
_cell.angle_alpha   90.00
_cell.angle_beta   90.00
_cell.angle_gamma   90.00
#
_symmetry.space_group_name_H-M   'P 1'
#
loop_
_entity.id
_entity.type
_entity.pdbx_description
1 polymer ?
#
loop_
_entity_poly.entity_id
_entity_poly.type
_entity_poly.pdbx_seq_one_letter_code
_entity_poly.pdbx_strand_id
1 'polypeptide(L)' 'MAEYELVYEIKNLCRNNQMRDVFFEDVECDDPEVYLRGRLKGKTVEFSTEKGVGGSVTIHAVVDGLIQKYVFTPV' A
#
# COMPACT_ATOMS: atom_id res chain seq x y z
N MET A 1 11.43 11.92 10.90
CA MET A 1 10.37 11.14 10.24
C MET A 1 9.85 11.89 9.03
N ALA A 2 9.62 11.18 7.94
CA ALA A 2 9.08 11.78 6.73
C ALA A 2 7.56 11.66 6.71
N GLU A 3 6.91 12.66 6.17
CA GLU A 3 5.48 12.63 5.97
C GLU A 3 5.16 12.19 4.56
N TYR A 4 4.18 11.30 4.44
CA TYR A 4 3.73 10.77 3.16
C TYR A 4 2.22 10.87 3.05
N GLU A 5 1.76 11.16 1.86
CA GLU A 5 0.36 10.94 1.52
C GLU A 5 0.23 9.51 1.01
N LEU A 6 -0.53 8.70 1.73
CA LEU A 6 -0.78 7.31 1.36
C LEU A 6 -2.10 7.21 0.62
N VAL A 7 -2.04 6.67 -0.58
CA VAL A 7 -3.24 6.28 -1.33
C VAL A 7 -3.16 4.77 -1.51
N TYR A 8 -4.17 4.06 -1.08
CA TYR A 8 -4.17 2.61 -1.28
C TYR A 8 -5.48 2.12 -1.87
N GLU A 9 -5.36 1.11 -2.72
CA GLU A 9 -6.47 0.46 -3.39
C GLU A 9 -6.52 -1.01 -2.98
N ILE A 10 -7.72 -1.48 -2.68
CA ILE A 10 -7.97 -2.90 -2.43
C ILE A 10 -8.83 -3.42 -3.58
N LYS A 11 -8.30 -4.35 -4.35
CA LYS A 11 -9.06 -5.01 -5.41
C LYS A 11 -9.80 -6.20 -4.84
N ASN A 12 -11.11 -6.15 -4.94
CA ASN A 12 -11.94 -7.27 -4.55
C ASN A 12 -12.07 -8.22 -5.74
N LEU A 13 -11.71 -9.49 -5.54
CA LEU A 13 -11.73 -10.52 -6.59
C LEU A 13 -13.12 -11.16 -6.79
N CYS A 14 -14.17 -10.53 -6.31
CA CYS A 14 -15.52 -11.00 -6.56
C CYS A 14 -15.88 -10.92 -8.04
N ARG A 15 -16.39 -12.02 -8.59
CA ARG A 15 -16.65 -12.24 -10.02
C ARG A 15 -17.51 -11.18 -10.70
N ASN A 16 -18.32 -10.46 -9.96
CA ASN A 16 -19.31 -9.53 -10.51
C ASN A 16 -19.07 -8.08 -10.10
N ASN A 17 -18.07 -7.81 -9.29
CA ASN A 17 -17.79 -6.45 -8.83
C ASN A 17 -16.32 -6.13 -9.08
N GLN A 18 -16.12 -5.28 -10.08
CA GLN A 18 -14.82 -4.63 -10.29
C GLN A 18 -14.70 -3.41 -9.38
N MET A 19 -15.22 -3.49 -8.17
CA MET A 19 -15.15 -2.38 -7.24
C MET A 19 -13.76 -2.27 -6.67
N ARG A 20 -13.16 -1.10 -6.89
CA ARG A 20 -11.92 -0.71 -6.25
C ARG A 20 -12.30 0.16 -5.07
N ASP A 21 -11.90 -0.25 -3.89
CA ASP A 21 -11.98 0.62 -2.74
C ASP A 21 -10.67 1.41 -2.68
N VAL A 22 -10.77 2.72 -2.78
CA VAL A 22 -9.63 3.63 -2.73
C VAL A 22 -9.70 4.42 -1.43
N PHE A 23 -8.59 4.43 -0.69
CA PHE A 23 -8.50 5.12 0.59
C PHE A 23 -7.34 6.10 0.59
N PHE A 24 -7.49 7.19 1.31
CA PHE A 24 -6.47 8.23 1.46
C PHE A 24 -6.14 8.38 2.94
N GLU A 25 -4.86 8.40 3.26
CA GLU A 25 -4.38 8.62 4.62
C GLU A 25 -3.12 9.47 4.61
N ASP A 26 -2.91 10.22 5.69
CA ASP A 26 -1.64 10.88 5.95
C ASP A 26 -0.83 9.98 6.88
N VAL A 27 0.41 9.69 6.48
CA VAL A 27 1.27 8.76 7.20
C VAL A 27 2.60 9.43 7.50
N GLU A 28 3.08 9.25 8.70
CA GLU A 28 4.41 9.69 9.11
C GLU A 28 5.24 8.46 9.44
N CYS A 29 6.30 8.22 8.66
CA CYS A 29 7.19 7.08 8.84
C CYS A 29 8.54 7.31 8.21
N ASP A 30 9.55 6.59 8.66
CA ASP A 30 10.90 6.67 8.08
C ASP A 30 11.02 5.83 6.82
N ASP A 31 10.38 4.67 6.80
CA ASP A 31 10.44 3.74 5.68
C ASP A 31 9.04 3.18 5.41
N PRO A 32 8.45 3.50 4.24
CA PRO A 32 7.12 2.99 3.89
C PRO A 32 7.01 1.46 3.92
N GLU A 33 8.04 0.75 3.50
CA GLU A 33 8.02 -0.71 3.50
C GLU A 33 7.93 -1.26 4.93
N VAL A 34 8.75 -0.73 5.84
CA VAL A 34 8.74 -1.13 7.25
C VAL A 34 7.40 -0.79 7.90
N TYR A 35 6.88 0.39 7.61
CA TYR A 35 5.58 0.80 8.10
C TYR A 35 4.48 -0.18 7.69
N LEU A 36 4.48 -0.54 6.41
CA LEU A 36 3.45 -1.44 5.87
C LEU A 36 3.58 -2.86 6.42
N ARG A 37 4.79 -3.35 6.59
CA ARG A 37 5.03 -4.66 7.21
C ARG A 37 4.49 -4.72 8.62
N GLY A 38 4.66 -3.66 9.39
CA GLY A 38 4.10 -3.57 10.73
C GLY A 38 2.57 -3.55 10.74
N ARG A 39 1.98 -2.84 9.78
CA ARG A 39 0.53 -2.75 9.64
C ARG A 39 -0.11 -4.09 9.26
N LEU A 40 0.59 -4.89 8.46
CA LEU A 40 0.09 -6.18 7.95
C LEU A 40 0.65 -7.38 8.71
N LYS A 41 1.20 -7.15 9.88
CA LYS A 41 1.79 -8.18 10.71
C LYS A 41 0.78 -9.27 11.07
N GLY A 42 1.20 -10.53 10.98
CA GLY A 42 0.35 -11.67 11.29
C GLY A 42 -0.46 -12.22 10.12
N LYS A 43 -0.33 -11.59 8.95
CA LYS A 43 -0.98 -12.05 7.73
C LYS A 43 0.04 -12.60 6.74
N THR A 44 -0.40 -13.51 5.89
CA THR A 44 0.45 -13.99 4.79
C THR A 44 0.48 -12.90 3.73
N VAL A 45 1.64 -12.26 3.56
CA VAL A 45 1.77 -11.10 2.69
C VAL A 45 2.97 -11.27 1.78
N GLU A 46 2.75 -11.00 0.50
CA GLU A 46 3.83 -10.85 -0.48
C GLU A 46 3.96 -9.37 -0.83
N PHE A 47 5.18 -8.86 -0.77
CA PHE A 47 5.46 -7.46 -1.09
C PHE A 47 6.30 -7.33 -2.34
N SER A 48 5.96 -6.35 -3.17
CA SER A 48 6.79 -5.90 -4.28
C SER A 48 6.87 -4.39 -4.20
N THR A 49 8.07 -3.85 -4.04
CA THR A 49 8.28 -2.41 -3.89
C THR A 49 8.88 -1.82 -5.14
N GLU A 50 8.28 -0.74 -5.63
CA GLU A 50 8.79 0.03 -6.76
C GLU A 50 9.00 1.47 -6.32
N LYS A 51 10.14 2.03 -6.69
CA LYS A 51 10.42 3.45 -6.42
C LYS A 51 10.10 4.26 -7.66
N GLY A 52 9.26 5.28 -7.49
CA GLY A 52 8.89 6.19 -8.54
C GLY A 52 9.68 7.49 -8.53
N VAL A 53 9.30 8.40 -9.39
CA VAL A 53 9.91 9.72 -9.52
C VAL A 53 9.54 10.58 -8.31
N GLY A 54 10.48 11.43 -7.87
CA GLY A 54 10.22 12.38 -6.78
C GLY A 54 10.16 11.78 -5.39
N GLY A 55 10.72 10.59 -5.20
CA GLY A 55 10.75 9.93 -3.90
C GLY A 55 9.49 9.16 -3.56
N SER A 56 8.55 9.03 -4.50
CA SER A 56 7.37 8.21 -4.29
C SER A 56 7.71 6.73 -4.23
N VAL A 57 6.97 5.98 -3.43
CA VAL A 57 7.15 4.54 -3.27
C VAL A 57 5.83 3.86 -3.50
N THR A 58 5.81 2.91 -4.41
CA THR A 58 4.64 2.08 -4.69
C THR A 58 4.90 0.67 -4.20
N ILE A 59 4.03 0.17 -3.35
CA ILE A 59 4.15 -1.18 -2.80
C ILE A 59 2.92 -1.97 -3.22
N HIS A 60 3.17 -3.07 -3.92
CA HIS A 60 2.12 -4.03 -4.25
C HIS A 60 2.16 -5.13 -3.19
N ALA A 61 1.06 -5.34 -2.52
CA ALA A 61 0.95 -6.37 -1.50
C ALA A 61 -0.18 -7.33 -1.86
N VAL A 62 0.08 -8.62 -1.70
CA VAL A 62 -0.96 -9.64 -1.79
C VAL A 62 -1.19 -10.16 -0.38
N VAL A 63 -2.35 -9.86 0.18
CA VAL A 63 -2.72 -10.19 1.56
C VAL A 63 -3.90 -11.16 1.51
N ASP A 64 -3.69 -12.38 1.99
CA ASP A 64 -4.72 -13.41 2.00
C ASP A 64 -5.42 -13.60 0.64
N GLY A 65 -4.65 -13.48 -0.45
CA GLY A 65 -5.17 -13.60 -1.82
C GLY A 65 -5.78 -12.33 -2.39
N LEU A 66 -5.83 -11.25 -1.63
CA LEU A 66 -6.33 -9.95 -2.09
C LEU A 66 -5.17 -9.06 -2.54
N ILE A 67 -5.27 -8.52 -3.73
CA ILE A 67 -4.26 -7.62 -4.27
C ILE A 67 -4.51 -6.22 -3.75
N GLN A 68 -3.50 -5.64 -3.09
CA GLN A 68 -3.55 -4.28 -2.57
C GLN A 68 -2.38 -3.49 -3.14
N LYS A 69 -2.65 -2.25 -3.49
CA LYS A 69 -1.62 -1.33 -3.99
C LYS A 69 -1.54 -0.14 -3.07
N TYR A 70 -0.35 0.14 -2.58
CA TYR A 70 -0.08 1.27 -1.68
C TYR A 70 0.88 2.23 -2.37
N VAL A 71 0.48 3.49 -2.49
CA VAL A 71 1.32 4.54 -3.08
C VAL A 71 1.62 5.56 -2.00
N PHE A 72 2.90 5.72 -1.67
CA PHE A 72 3.37 6.69 -0.71
C PHE A 72 4.02 7.86 -1.46
N THR A 73 3.43 9.03 -1.35
CA THR A 73 3.95 10.23 -1.99
C THR A 73 4.48 11.19 -0.91
N PRO A 74 5.75 11.59 -0.98
CA PRO A 74 6.30 12.55 -0.01
C PRO A 74 5.55 13.88 -0.08
N VAL A 75 5.30 14.44 1.08
CA VAL A 75 4.60 15.71 1.20
C VAL A 75 5.59 16.84 1.43
#